data_4667e6b6819affd3ea7bec20fc918817
#
_entry.id   4667e6b6819affd3ea7bec20fc918817
#
_cell.length_a   1.000
_cell.length_b   1.000
_cell.length_c   1.000
_cell.angle_alpha   90.00
_cell.angle_beta   90.00
_cell.angle_gamma   90.00
#
_symmetry.space_group_name_H-M   'P 1'
#
loop_
_entity.id
_entity.type
_entity.pdbx_description
1 polymer ?
#
loop_
_entity_poly.entity_id
_entity_poly.type
_entity_poly.pdbx_seq_one_letter_code
_entity_poly.pdbx_strand_id
1 'polypeptide(L)'
;MARHGKKAYAFYHIVVADSRAPRDGKFIEKLGTYNPNTNPATIDLNFEQALGWLMKGAQPTDTARAILSYKGVLYKKHLLGGVAKGAFSESDAEAKFNKWLGEKEGKVTAKVNKLAADAQADKKARLTAEAAIKDARAAAIAERKAAAEAEAAAAAAEAEEAPAEATETPAEE
;
A
#
# COMPACT_ATOMS: atom_id res chain seq x y z
N MET A 1 23.57 -4.58 7.49
CA MET A 1 22.73 -3.92 6.44
C MET A 1 23.20 -2.49 6.27
N ALA A 2 23.56 -2.09 5.05
CA ALA A 2 23.92 -0.71 4.72
C ALA A 2 22.66 0.09 4.35
N ARG A 3 22.53 1.32 4.83
CA ARG A 3 21.37 2.17 4.58
C ARG A 3 21.62 3.04 3.36
N HIS A 4 20.69 3.02 2.44
CA HIS A 4 20.62 3.86 1.26
C HIS A 4 19.26 4.58 1.18
N GLY A 5 18.98 5.22 0.06
CA GLY A 5 17.76 5.98 -0.14
C GLY A 5 17.86 7.43 0.33
N LYS A 6 16.74 8.13 0.32
CA LYS A 6 16.67 9.56 0.68
C LYS A 6 16.13 9.77 2.10
N LYS A 7 16.09 11.04 2.54
CA LYS A 7 15.49 11.43 3.81
C LYS A 7 14.02 10.98 3.85
N ALA A 8 13.60 10.36 4.95
CA ALA A 8 12.29 9.77 5.18
C ALA A 8 11.92 8.57 4.28
N TYR A 9 12.75 8.15 3.33
CA TYR A 9 12.52 6.99 2.46
C TYR A 9 13.74 6.07 2.47
N ALA A 10 13.80 5.18 3.47
CA ALA A 10 14.93 4.28 3.66
C ALA A 10 14.87 3.09 2.70
N PHE A 11 16.02 2.72 2.16
CA PHE A 11 16.24 1.52 1.35
C PHE A 11 17.52 0.86 1.85
N TYR A 12 17.54 -0.46 1.97
CA TYR A 12 18.67 -1.16 2.58
C TYR A 12 19.28 -2.17 1.63
N HIS A 13 20.63 -2.22 1.63
CA HIS A 13 21.37 -3.32 1.03
C HIS A 13 21.75 -4.33 2.12
N ILE A 14 21.51 -5.60 1.83
CA ILE A 14 21.95 -6.72 2.65
C ILE A 14 23.34 -7.06 2.15
N VAL A 15 24.33 -6.83 2.99
CA VAL A 15 25.75 -6.96 2.61
C VAL A 15 26.52 -7.82 3.62
N VAL A 16 27.60 -8.43 3.15
CA VAL A 16 28.63 -9.06 3.99
C VAL A 16 29.76 -8.07 4.13
N ALA A 17 30.12 -7.78 5.36
CA ALA A 17 31.19 -6.83 5.69
C ALA A 17 32.00 -7.33 6.88
N ASP A 18 33.20 -6.80 7.08
CA ASP A 18 33.98 -6.99 8.30
C ASP A 18 33.22 -6.40 9.50
N SER A 19 33.29 -7.05 10.65
CA SER A 19 32.64 -6.62 11.89
C SER A 19 33.09 -5.24 12.38
N ARG A 20 34.30 -4.81 12.01
CA ARG A 20 34.89 -3.52 12.34
C ARG A 20 34.46 -2.39 11.39
N ALA A 21 33.89 -2.76 10.23
CA ALA A 21 33.46 -1.77 9.24
C ALA A 21 32.23 -0.99 9.74
N PRO A 22 32.15 0.33 9.48
CA PRO A 22 30.92 1.08 9.79
C PRO A 22 29.75 0.59 8.95
N ARG A 23 28.52 0.86 9.39
CA ARG A 23 27.28 0.37 8.77
C ARG A 23 27.20 0.61 7.26
N ASP A 24 27.57 1.77 6.80
CA ASP A 24 27.47 2.23 5.41
C ASP A 24 28.84 2.30 4.72
N GLY A 25 29.86 1.65 5.33
CA GLY A 25 31.23 1.61 4.82
C GLY A 25 31.48 0.51 3.79
N LYS A 26 32.76 0.17 3.64
CA LYS A 26 33.20 -0.87 2.70
C LYS A 26 32.62 -2.23 3.09
N PHE A 27 32.07 -2.93 2.13
CA PHE A 27 31.55 -4.29 2.26
C PHE A 27 32.28 -5.22 1.29
N ILE A 28 32.23 -6.53 1.59
CA ILE A 28 32.87 -7.57 0.77
C ILE A 28 31.96 -7.92 -0.41
N GLU A 29 30.68 -8.21 -0.11
CA GLU A 29 29.71 -8.65 -1.10
C GLU A 29 28.30 -8.17 -0.76
N LYS A 30 27.53 -7.83 -1.79
CA LYS A 30 26.10 -7.48 -1.68
C LYS A 30 25.27 -8.72 -1.97
N LEU A 31 24.49 -9.17 -0.98
CA LEU A 31 23.62 -10.34 -1.08
C LEU A 31 22.24 -10.01 -1.59
N GLY A 32 21.79 -8.76 -1.45
CA GLY A 32 20.45 -8.40 -1.87
C GLY A 32 19.99 -7.02 -1.40
N THR A 33 18.69 -6.78 -1.55
CA THR A 33 18.05 -5.52 -1.16
C THR A 33 16.83 -5.76 -0.26
N TYR A 34 16.55 -4.77 0.58
CA TYR A 34 15.38 -4.75 1.45
C TYR A 34 14.70 -3.38 1.39
N ASN A 35 13.45 -3.38 0.96
CA ASN A 35 12.60 -2.19 0.92
C ASN A 35 11.47 -2.32 1.97
N PRO A 36 11.51 -1.56 3.06
CA PRO A 36 10.47 -1.56 4.08
C PRO A 36 9.25 -0.72 3.72
N ASN A 37 9.32 0.12 2.66
CA ASN A 37 8.26 1.08 2.32
C ASN A 37 7.08 0.45 1.57
N THR A 38 7.18 -0.82 1.20
CA THR A 38 6.10 -1.60 0.57
C THR A 38 5.40 -2.48 1.60
N ASN A 39 4.13 -2.78 1.40
CA ASN A 39 3.38 -3.72 2.23
C ASN A 39 2.79 -4.84 1.37
N PRO A 40 3.27 -6.09 1.50
CA PRO A 40 4.40 -6.54 2.31
C PRO A 40 5.74 -5.97 1.85
N ALA A 41 6.73 -5.92 2.77
CA ALA A 41 8.07 -5.43 2.47
C ALA A 41 8.73 -6.26 1.35
N THR A 42 9.34 -5.59 0.39
CA THR A 42 10.03 -6.25 -0.73
C THR A 42 11.43 -6.65 -0.31
N ILE A 43 11.73 -7.93 -0.45
CA ILE A 43 13.04 -8.51 -0.14
C ILE A 43 13.51 -9.25 -1.39
N ASP A 44 14.57 -8.73 -2.00
CA ASP A 44 15.30 -9.38 -3.07
C ASP A 44 16.64 -9.89 -2.51
N LEU A 45 16.84 -11.19 -2.51
CA LEU A 45 17.98 -11.84 -1.86
C LEU A 45 18.50 -12.97 -2.74
N ASN A 46 19.82 -12.94 -3.01
CA ASN A 46 20.49 -14.10 -3.57
C ASN A 46 20.61 -15.20 -2.50
N PHE A 47 19.73 -16.19 -2.63
CA PHE A 47 19.57 -17.26 -1.63
C PHE A 47 20.84 -18.10 -1.47
N GLU A 48 21.45 -18.48 -2.59
CA GLU A 48 22.63 -19.39 -2.59
C GLU A 48 23.86 -18.70 -2.00
N GLN A 49 24.12 -17.45 -2.39
CA GLN A 49 25.23 -16.68 -1.83
C GLN A 49 25.03 -16.47 -0.31
N ALA A 50 23.82 -16.11 0.11
CA ALA A 50 23.53 -15.93 1.53
C ALA A 50 23.71 -17.22 2.33
N LEU A 51 23.28 -18.36 1.79
CA LEU A 51 23.48 -19.67 2.38
C LEU A 51 24.98 -20.02 2.46
N GLY A 52 25.72 -19.80 1.37
CA GLY A 52 27.17 -20.05 1.31
C GLY A 52 27.94 -19.25 2.36
N TRP A 53 27.64 -17.97 2.55
CA TRP A 53 28.26 -17.16 3.61
C TRP A 53 27.91 -17.65 5.03
N LEU A 54 26.65 -18.05 5.26
CA LEU A 54 26.25 -18.61 6.53
C LEU A 54 26.96 -19.95 6.83
N MET A 55 27.20 -20.77 5.81
CA MET A 55 27.95 -22.03 5.96
C MET A 55 29.46 -21.77 6.27
N LYS A 56 30.03 -20.70 5.69
CA LYS A 56 31.39 -20.23 6.00
C LYS A 56 31.51 -19.58 7.39
N GLY A 57 30.41 -19.46 8.14
CA GLY A 57 30.44 -18.94 9.52
C GLY A 57 30.12 -17.44 9.64
N ALA A 58 29.62 -16.77 8.61
CA ALA A 58 29.17 -15.39 8.74
C ALA A 58 28.06 -15.27 9.77
N GLN A 59 28.15 -14.27 10.67
CA GLN A 59 27.16 -14.02 11.70
C GLN A 59 26.22 -12.89 11.29
N PRO A 60 24.91 -13.15 11.16
CA PRO A 60 23.94 -12.12 10.83
C PRO A 60 23.63 -11.26 12.06
N THR A 61 23.47 -9.94 11.87
CA THR A 61 22.85 -9.05 12.86
C THR A 61 21.36 -9.41 13.04
N ASP A 62 20.71 -8.98 14.11
CA ASP A 62 19.33 -9.39 14.44
C ASP A 62 18.34 -9.08 13.32
N THR A 63 18.41 -7.90 12.73
CA THR A 63 17.54 -7.54 11.58
C THR A 63 17.84 -8.41 10.35
N ALA A 64 19.11 -8.67 10.05
CA ALA A 64 19.48 -9.55 8.94
C ALA A 64 19.02 -10.98 9.21
N ARG A 65 19.13 -11.47 10.46
CA ARG A 65 18.64 -12.78 10.88
C ARG A 65 17.15 -12.92 10.66
N ALA A 66 16.35 -11.90 11.01
CA ALA A 66 14.91 -11.90 10.77
C ALA A 66 14.57 -11.99 9.27
N ILE A 67 15.28 -11.24 8.42
CA ILE A 67 15.09 -11.29 6.96
C ILE A 67 15.49 -12.65 6.38
N LEU A 68 16.64 -13.20 6.79
CA LEU A 68 17.12 -14.51 6.35
C LEU A 68 16.19 -15.65 6.82
N SER A 69 15.62 -15.53 8.02
CA SER A 69 14.61 -16.45 8.53
C SER A 69 13.32 -16.34 7.72
N TYR A 70 12.88 -15.12 7.41
CA TYR A 70 11.70 -14.87 6.60
C TYR A 70 11.80 -15.50 5.19
N LYS A 71 12.97 -15.41 4.55
CA LYS A 71 13.28 -16.03 3.26
C LYS A 71 13.61 -17.52 3.34
N GLY A 72 13.81 -18.08 4.54
CA GLY A 72 14.07 -19.51 4.76
C GLY A 72 15.53 -19.94 4.66
N VAL A 73 16.49 -19.00 4.51
CA VAL A 73 17.92 -19.33 4.42
C VAL A 73 18.41 -20.03 5.67
N LEU A 74 18.00 -19.57 6.86
CA LEU A 74 18.34 -20.20 8.12
C LEU A 74 17.72 -21.59 8.27
N TYR A 75 16.51 -21.78 7.75
CA TYR A 75 15.86 -23.09 7.75
C TYR A 75 16.58 -24.09 6.85
N LYS A 76 16.95 -23.67 5.62
CA LYS A 76 17.77 -24.52 4.72
C LYS A 76 19.12 -24.87 5.34
N LYS A 77 19.81 -23.90 5.99
CA LYS A 77 21.04 -24.17 6.76
C LYS A 77 20.82 -25.22 7.84
N HIS A 78 19.72 -25.13 8.59
CA HIS A 78 19.40 -26.10 9.65
C HIS A 78 19.17 -27.51 9.07
N LEU A 79 18.42 -27.62 7.97
CA LEU A 79 18.19 -28.88 7.29
C LEU A 79 19.48 -29.50 6.79
N LEU A 80 20.35 -28.72 6.14
CA LEU A 80 21.66 -29.20 5.70
C LEU A 80 22.55 -29.67 6.86
N GLY A 81 22.47 -28.95 7.99
CA GLY A 81 23.13 -29.39 9.21
C GLY A 81 22.59 -30.72 9.79
N GLY A 82 21.28 -30.99 9.58
CA GLY A 82 20.65 -32.27 9.89
C GLY A 82 21.15 -33.42 9.00
N VAL A 83 21.26 -33.15 7.68
CA VAL A 83 21.82 -34.13 6.72
C VAL A 83 23.27 -34.45 7.06
N ALA A 84 24.11 -33.44 7.38
CA ALA A 84 25.50 -33.64 7.76
C ALA A 84 25.65 -34.47 9.06
N LYS A 85 24.66 -34.43 9.92
CA LYS A 85 24.61 -35.24 11.16
C LYS A 85 23.96 -36.62 10.95
N GLY A 86 23.50 -36.96 9.75
CA GLY A 86 22.87 -38.25 9.43
C GLY A 86 21.43 -38.38 9.95
N ALA A 87 20.74 -37.26 10.31
CA ALA A 87 19.39 -37.33 10.88
C ALA A 87 18.31 -37.67 9.80
N PHE A 88 18.52 -37.33 8.54
CA PHE A 88 17.64 -37.59 7.41
C PHE A 88 18.41 -37.41 6.09
N SER A 89 17.81 -37.89 4.98
CA SER A 89 18.42 -37.80 3.66
C SER A 89 18.33 -36.39 3.07
N GLU A 90 19.14 -36.10 2.05
CA GLU A 90 19.10 -34.82 1.34
C GLU A 90 17.76 -34.61 0.65
N SER A 91 17.20 -35.66 0.06
CA SER A 91 15.86 -35.63 -0.55
C SER A 91 14.76 -35.25 0.43
N ASP A 92 14.83 -35.76 1.68
CA ASP A 92 13.89 -35.40 2.73
C ASP A 92 14.04 -33.95 3.17
N ALA A 93 15.29 -33.44 3.21
CA ALA A 93 15.56 -32.04 3.51
C ALA A 93 14.95 -31.09 2.46
N GLU A 94 15.07 -31.45 1.19
CA GLU A 94 14.47 -30.69 0.09
C GLU A 94 12.95 -30.74 0.11
N ALA A 95 12.36 -31.89 0.33
CA ALA A 95 10.92 -32.03 0.46
C ALA A 95 10.35 -31.18 1.60
N LYS A 96 11.00 -31.20 2.77
CA LYS A 96 10.62 -30.36 3.92
C LYS A 96 10.76 -28.87 3.61
N PHE A 97 11.84 -28.47 2.92
CA PHE A 97 12.06 -27.08 2.54
C PHE A 97 11.00 -26.59 1.54
N ASN A 98 10.72 -27.37 0.50
CA ASN A 98 9.73 -27.03 -0.53
C ASN A 98 8.31 -26.93 0.05
N LYS A 99 7.94 -27.83 0.97
CA LYS A 99 6.67 -27.75 1.70
C LYS A 99 6.57 -26.42 2.49
N TRP A 100 7.58 -26.10 3.24
CA TRP A 100 7.63 -24.84 4.00
C TRP A 100 7.55 -23.61 3.08
N LEU A 101 8.24 -23.63 1.94
CA LEU A 101 8.24 -22.55 0.96
C LEU A 101 6.83 -22.31 0.42
N GLY A 102 6.13 -23.38 -0.01
CA GLY A 102 4.76 -23.29 -0.49
C GLY A 102 3.77 -22.74 0.55
N GLU A 103 3.88 -23.19 1.81
CA GLU A 103 3.06 -22.63 2.91
C GLU A 103 3.34 -21.14 3.14
N LYS A 104 4.59 -20.75 3.01
CA LYS A 104 5.00 -19.35 3.19
C LYS A 104 4.52 -18.45 2.06
N GLU A 105 4.69 -18.88 0.83
CA GLU A 105 4.20 -18.18 -0.36
C GLU A 105 2.68 -18.02 -0.34
N GLY A 106 1.96 -19.07 0.06
CA GLY A 106 0.52 -19.01 0.23
C GLY A 106 0.08 -17.92 1.24
N LYS A 107 0.78 -17.82 2.38
CA LYS A 107 0.51 -16.77 3.37
C LYS A 107 0.81 -15.35 2.85
N VAL A 108 1.88 -15.19 2.07
CA VAL A 108 2.24 -13.91 1.47
C VAL A 108 1.22 -13.50 0.42
N THR A 109 0.84 -14.42 -0.47
CA THR A 109 -0.16 -14.20 -1.52
C THR A 109 -1.53 -13.86 -0.92
N ALA A 110 -1.96 -14.59 0.11
CA ALA A 110 -3.20 -14.28 0.83
C ALA A 110 -3.19 -12.86 1.42
N LYS A 111 -2.07 -12.43 2.00
CA LYS A 111 -1.93 -11.07 2.51
C LYS A 111 -1.99 -10.02 1.40
N VAL A 112 -1.32 -10.24 0.28
CA VAL A 112 -1.36 -9.33 -0.88
C VAL A 112 -2.77 -9.20 -1.42
N ASN A 113 -3.46 -10.33 -1.60
CA ASN A 113 -4.84 -10.35 -2.10
C ASN A 113 -5.80 -9.64 -1.14
N LYS A 114 -5.63 -9.84 0.17
CA LYS A 114 -6.43 -9.14 1.18
C LYS A 114 -6.21 -7.62 1.10
N LEU A 115 -4.98 -7.16 1.04
CA LEU A 115 -4.67 -5.72 0.93
C LEU A 115 -5.22 -5.10 -0.38
N ALA A 116 -5.18 -5.84 -1.48
CA ALA A 116 -5.77 -5.41 -2.75
C ALA A 116 -7.31 -5.32 -2.66
N ALA A 117 -7.95 -6.31 -2.03
CA ALA A 117 -9.40 -6.30 -1.81
C ALA A 117 -9.84 -5.15 -0.89
N ASP A 118 -9.13 -4.93 0.22
CA ASP A 118 -9.40 -3.84 1.15
C ASP A 118 -9.27 -2.47 0.44
N ALA A 119 -8.21 -2.26 -0.35
CA ALA A 119 -8.00 -1.04 -1.12
C ALA A 119 -9.10 -0.80 -2.18
N GLN A 120 -9.60 -1.87 -2.82
CA GLN A 120 -10.72 -1.78 -3.76
C GLN A 120 -12.04 -1.46 -3.06
N ALA A 121 -12.28 -2.07 -1.89
CA ALA A 121 -13.46 -1.80 -1.07
C ALA A 121 -13.49 -0.35 -0.60
N ASP A 122 -12.38 0.18 -0.10
CA ASP A 122 -12.24 1.58 0.32
C ASP A 122 -12.48 2.55 -0.84
N LYS A 123 -11.90 2.24 -2.01
CA LYS A 123 -12.12 3.06 -3.21
C LYS A 123 -13.59 3.07 -3.62
N LYS A 124 -14.26 1.92 -3.60
CA LYS A 124 -15.68 1.80 -3.92
C LYS A 124 -16.55 2.57 -2.91
N ALA A 125 -16.26 2.43 -1.62
CA ALA A 125 -16.97 3.15 -0.56
C ALA A 125 -16.84 4.67 -0.71
N ARG A 126 -15.64 5.17 -1.04
CA ARG A 126 -15.42 6.60 -1.33
C ARG A 126 -16.22 7.07 -2.53
N LEU A 127 -16.20 6.34 -3.63
CA LEU A 127 -16.94 6.70 -4.84
C LEU A 127 -18.46 6.73 -4.59
N THR A 128 -19.01 5.78 -3.82
CA THR A 128 -20.42 5.79 -3.47
C THR A 128 -20.79 6.97 -2.56
N ALA A 129 -19.93 7.30 -1.59
CA ALA A 129 -20.13 8.46 -0.74
C ALA A 129 -20.06 9.79 -1.52
N GLU A 130 -19.11 9.92 -2.44
CA GLU A 130 -18.97 11.08 -3.33
C GLU A 130 -20.19 11.23 -4.26
N ALA A 131 -20.71 10.13 -4.81
CA ALA A 131 -21.92 10.12 -5.63
C ALA A 131 -23.15 10.60 -4.83
N ALA A 132 -23.34 10.07 -3.61
CA ALA A 132 -24.44 10.50 -2.74
C ALA A 132 -24.37 12.00 -2.40
N ILE A 133 -23.18 12.53 -2.12
CA ILE A 133 -23.00 13.97 -1.88
C ILE A 133 -23.29 14.79 -3.13
N LYS A 134 -22.86 14.32 -4.30
CA LYS A 134 -23.13 14.98 -5.57
C LYS A 134 -24.61 15.04 -5.87
N ASP A 135 -25.32 13.93 -5.68
CA ASP A 135 -26.77 13.83 -5.93
C ASP A 135 -27.54 14.72 -4.95
N ALA A 136 -27.18 14.73 -3.67
CA ALA A 136 -27.78 15.62 -2.68
C ALA A 136 -27.57 17.12 -3.04
N ARG A 137 -26.37 17.49 -3.50
CA ARG A 137 -26.10 18.86 -3.97
C ARG A 137 -26.87 19.21 -5.23
N ALA A 138 -27.00 18.28 -6.16
CA ALA A 138 -27.76 18.49 -7.38
C ALA A 138 -29.24 18.70 -7.06
N ALA A 139 -29.83 17.91 -6.16
CA ALA A 139 -31.19 18.09 -5.70
C ALA A 139 -31.41 19.45 -5.02
N ALA A 140 -30.51 19.85 -4.12
CA ALA A 140 -30.60 21.15 -3.46
C ALA A 140 -30.47 22.35 -4.45
N ILE A 141 -29.67 22.22 -5.49
CA ILE A 141 -29.54 23.23 -6.55
C ILE A 141 -30.83 23.27 -7.38
N ALA A 142 -31.41 22.11 -7.70
CA ALA A 142 -32.67 22.04 -8.45
C ALA A 142 -33.83 22.68 -7.68
N GLU A 143 -33.95 22.38 -6.36
CA GLU A 143 -34.94 23.02 -5.48
C GLU A 143 -34.78 24.55 -5.43
N ARG A 144 -33.54 25.05 -5.28
CA ARG A 144 -33.28 26.49 -5.26
C ARG A 144 -33.62 27.16 -6.59
N LYS A 145 -33.34 26.49 -7.72
CA LYS A 145 -33.73 27.00 -9.04
C LYS A 145 -35.24 27.05 -9.24
N ALA A 146 -35.92 25.96 -8.85
CA ALA A 146 -37.40 25.91 -8.93
C ALA A 146 -38.06 26.97 -8.02
N ALA A 147 -37.50 27.17 -6.80
CA ALA A 147 -37.97 28.22 -5.90
C ALA A 147 -37.75 29.63 -6.51
N ALA A 148 -36.57 29.89 -7.08
CA ALA A 148 -36.29 31.18 -7.72
C ALA A 148 -37.13 31.43 -8.97
N GLU A 149 -37.40 30.40 -9.78
CA GLU A 149 -38.28 30.49 -10.94
C GLU A 149 -39.76 30.74 -10.52
N ALA A 150 -40.19 30.10 -9.44
CA ALA A 150 -41.52 30.33 -8.88
C ALA A 150 -41.69 31.76 -8.30
N GLU A 151 -40.66 32.27 -7.63
CA GLU A 151 -40.61 33.64 -7.11
C GLU A 151 -40.61 34.67 -8.24
N ALA A 152 -39.80 34.43 -9.30
CA ALA A 152 -39.77 35.29 -10.49
C ALA A 152 -41.11 35.28 -11.25
N ALA A 153 -41.76 34.12 -11.35
CA ALA A 153 -43.09 33.99 -11.95
C ALA A 153 -44.17 34.71 -11.13
N ALA A 154 -44.11 34.62 -9.80
CA ALA A 154 -45.00 35.35 -8.92
C ALA A 154 -44.83 36.88 -9.00
N ALA A 155 -43.56 37.35 -9.03
CA ALA A 155 -43.26 38.77 -9.20
C ALA A 155 -43.66 39.30 -10.59
N ALA A 156 -43.57 38.50 -11.64
CA ALA A 156 -44.04 38.85 -12.97
C ALA A 156 -45.59 38.95 -13.03
N ALA A 157 -46.31 38.04 -12.37
CA ALA A 157 -47.77 38.07 -12.27
C ALA A 157 -48.24 39.29 -11.47
N GLU A 158 -47.58 39.69 -10.41
CA GLU A 158 -47.88 40.87 -9.61
C GLU A 158 -47.59 42.18 -10.36
N ALA A 159 -46.62 42.19 -11.26
CA ALA A 159 -46.28 43.32 -12.13
C ALA A 159 -47.29 43.50 -13.29
N GLU A 160 -47.99 42.45 -13.70
CA GLU A 160 -49.03 42.47 -14.77
C GLU A 160 -50.40 42.88 -14.22
N GLU A 161 -50.63 42.79 -12.87
CA GLU A 161 -51.91 43.18 -12.23
C GLU A 161 -51.96 44.66 -11.82
N ALA A 162 -50.86 45.41 -11.98
CA ALA A 162 -50.80 46.84 -11.66
C ALA A 162 -50.53 47.69 -12.92
N PRO A 163 -51.54 47.87 -13.82
CA PRO A 163 -51.82 49.21 -14.33
C PRO A 163 -53.27 49.41 -14.80
N ALA A 164 -54.19 49.94 -14.05
CA ALA A 164 -55.41 50.48 -14.57
C ALA A 164 -56.05 51.54 -13.64
N GLU A 165 -55.23 52.43 -13.05
CA GLU A 165 -55.85 53.56 -12.31
C GLU A 165 -54.95 54.81 -12.30
N ALA A 166 -54.81 55.46 -13.45
CA ALA A 166 -54.39 56.86 -13.51
C ALA A 166 -54.50 57.43 -14.96
N THR A 167 -55.70 57.58 -15.46
CA THR A 167 -55.95 58.58 -16.51
C THR A 167 -57.41 59.09 -16.35
N GLU A 168 -57.63 60.04 -15.51
CA GLU A 168 -58.70 61.04 -15.61
C GLU A 168 -58.11 62.38 -15.28
N THR A 169 -57.76 63.09 -16.30
CA THR A 169 -57.62 64.55 -16.27
C THR A 169 -58.99 65.15 -16.52
N PRO A 170 -59.50 66.09 -15.76
CA PRO A 170 -60.49 67.03 -16.21
C PRO A 170 -59.81 68.28 -16.75
N ALA A 171 -60.18 68.62 -17.99
CA ALA A 171 -60.03 69.95 -18.56
C ALA A 171 -61.10 70.88 -17.95
N GLU A 172 -60.86 72.23 -18.14
CA GLU A 172 -61.67 73.42 -17.87
C GLU A 172 -61.28 74.12 -16.55
N GLU A 173 -60.93 75.38 -16.53
CA GLU A 173 -61.19 76.63 -17.32
C GLU A 173 -59.99 77.58 -17.12
#